data_97092e921a1b7c350a175e479204e5c2
#
_entry.id   97092e921a1b7c350a175e479204e5c2
#
_cell.length_a   1.000
_cell.length_b   1.000
_cell.length_c   1.000
_cell.angle_alpha   90.00
_cell.angle_beta   90.00
_cell.angle_gamma   90.00
#
_symmetry.space_group_name_H-M   'P 1'
#
loop_
_entity.id
_entity.type
_entity.pdbx_description
1 polymer ?
#
loop_
_entity_poly.entity_id
_entity_poly.type
_entity_poly.pdbx_seq_one_letter_code
_entity_poly.pdbx_strand_id
1 'polypeptide(L)'
;MNNQNRSPRDLVSRAHHELFTNRDVGALERYFAPNFIEHSPLVKDGLAGLRELVQVHPELHHETYRVLQDGDLVAIHGRFTGLDDQPLVGFDLYRVADGLIVEHWDGLVPQSAPNASGRTQLDGPTETGHSHDREKNRELVVNFFTRALIEGHYDEFGNYTNGEKFRQHSPDIPDGTAAVIAFLKQLRDEGRGLHYVKIHHTVADGQFVLTHSEGSIAGARHSYFELWRVENGQVAELWDAITPVPEDTQALHPHGIF
;
A
#
# COMPACT_ATOMS: atom_id res chain seq x y z
N MET A 1 1.74 -15.29 -26.40
CA MET A 1 2.15 -13.89 -26.69
C MET A 1 3.31 -13.58 -25.77
N ASN A 2 4.39 -13.00 -26.29
CA ASN A 2 5.64 -12.83 -25.53
C ASN A 2 5.47 -11.68 -24.50
N ASN A 3 5.58 -11.97 -23.20
CA ASN A 3 5.47 -10.99 -22.12
C ASN A 3 6.63 -9.96 -22.10
N GLN A 4 7.73 -10.26 -22.78
CA GLN A 4 8.98 -9.46 -22.78
C GLN A 4 8.84 -8.04 -23.33
N ASN A 5 7.74 -7.70 -24.01
CA ASN A 5 7.51 -6.36 -24.59
C ASN A 5 6.46 -5.53 -23.82
N ARG A 6 5.97 -6.00 -22.67
CA ARG A 6 4.98 -5.26 -21.87
C ARG A 6 5.68 -4.45 -20.79
N SER A 7 5.12 -3.27 -20.48
CA SER A 7 5.54 -2.55 -19.28
C SER A 7 5.22 -3.38 -18.01
N PRO A 8 6.00 -3.26 -16.92
CA PRO A 8 5.63 -3.88 -15.65
C PRO A 8 4.20 -3.53 -15.19
N ARG A 9 3.75 -2.29 -15.40
CA ARG A 9 2.37 -1.85 -15.14
C ARG A 9 1.35 -2.69 -15.89
N ASP A 10 1.50 -2.84 -17.20
CA ASP A 10 0.55 -3.58 -18.04
C ASP A 10 0.53 -5.07 -17.69
N LEU A 11 1.71 -5.64 -17.38
CA LEU A 11 1.85 -7.03 -16.97
C LEU A 11 1.09 -7.27 -15.67
N VAL A 12 1.40 -6.49 -14.62
CA VAL A 12 0.82 -6.63 -13.28
C VAL A 12 -0.68 -6.34 -13.30
N SER A 13 -1.12 -5.24 -13.94
CA SER A 13 -2.54 -4.90 -14.03
C SER A 13 -3.36 -6.02 -14.67
N ARG A 14 -2.82 -6.63 -15.73
CA ARG A 14 -3.48 -7.74 -16.40
C ARG A 14 -3.48 -9.01 -15.55
N ALA A 15 -2.33 -9.37 -14.98
CA ALA A 15 -2.21 -10.55 -14.11
C ALA A 15 -3.16 -10.45 -12.91
N HIS A 16 -3.19 -9.30 -12.26
CA HIS A 16 -4.04 -9.03 -11.12
C HIS A 16 -5.54 -9.12 -11.49
N HIS A 17 -5.94 -8.46 -12.58
CA HIS A 17 -7.33 -8.52 -13.06
C HIS A 17 -7.74 -9.95 -13.46
N GLU A 18 -6.92 -10.67 -14.23
CA GLU A 18 -7.24 -12.04 -14.64
C GLU A 18 -7.34 -12.97 -13.43
N LEU A 19 -6.42 -12.84 -12.45
CA LEU A 19 -6.38 -13.71 -11.27
C LEU A 19 -7.52 -13.40 -10.28
N PHE A 20 -7.71 -12.13 -9.90
CA PHE A 20 -8.59 -11.77 -8.79
C PHE A 20 -9.98 -11.28 -9.22
N THR A 21 -10.13 -10.73 -10.43
CA THR A 21 -11.45 -10.31 -10.94
C THR A 21 -12.10 -11.40 -11.77
N ASN A 22 -11.35 -12.00 -12.70
CA ASN A 22 -11.86 -13.10 -13.52
C ASN A 22 -11.72 -14.47 -12.84
N ARG A 23 -10.96 -14.57 -11.75
CA ARG A 23 -10.64 -15.79 -11.02
C ARG A 23 -10.02 -16.88 -11.90
N ASP A 24 -9.25 -16.45 -12.92
CA ASP A 24 -8.55 -17.33 -13.82
C ASP A 24 -7.19 -17.73 -13.21
N VAL A 25 -7.17 -18.87 -12.53
CA VAL A 25 -5.93 -19.40 -11.93
C VAL A 25 -4.84 -19.72 -12.98
N GLY A 26 -5.18 -19.81 -14.27
CA GLY A 26 -4.20 -19.93 -15.36
C GLY A 26 -3.37 -18.66 -15.57
N ALA A 27 -3.76 -17.53 -14.95
CA ALA A 27 -2.94 -16.32 -14.89
C ALA A 27 -1.61 -16.57 -14.18
N LEU A 28 -1.56 -17.48 -13.20
CA LEU A 28 -0.35 -17.83 -12.47
C LEU A 28 0.74 -18.36 -13.40
N GLU A 29 0.41 -19.28 -14.30
CA GLU A 29 1.37 -19.83 -15.27
C GLU A 29 1.75 -18.84 -16.37
N ARG A 30 0.90 -17.85 -16.63
CA ARG A 30 1.16 -16.88 -17.72
C ARG A 30 2.03 -15.71 -17.27
N TYR A 31 1.91 -15.29 -16.00
CA TYR A 31 2.45 -14.00 -15.54
C TYR A 31 3.42 -14.11 -14.36
N PHE A 32 3.40 -15.20 -13.60
CA PHE A 32 4.22 -15.35 -12.40
C PHE A 32 5.40 -16.28 -12.64
N ALA A 33 6.49 -16.00 -11.96
CA ALA A 33 7.67 -16.86 -11.99
C ALA A 33 7.43 -18.17 -11.23
N PRO A 34 8.01 -19.31 -11.66
CA PRO A 34 7.84 -20.59 -10.95
C PRO A 34 8.35 -20.56 -9.48
N ASN A 35 9.33 -19.68 -9.21
CA ASN A 35 9.93 -19.44 -7.88
C ASN A 35 9.42 -18.12 -7.26
N PHE A 36 8.18 -17.75 -7.53
CA PHE A 36 7.51 -16.57 -6.98
C PHE A 36 7.52 -16.61 -5.45
N ILE A 37 7.82 -15.47 -4.83
CA ILE A 37 7.89 -15.28 -3.39
C ILE A 37 6.67 -14.48 -2.93
N GLU A 38 5.98 -15.01 -1.91
CA GLU A 38 4.82 -14.38 -1.29
C GLU A 38 5.20 -13.80 0.08
N HIS A 39 4.80 -12.54 0.34
CA HIS A 39 4.98 -11.86 1.62
C HIS A 39 3.65 -11.49 2.31
N SER A 40 2.51 -11.78 1.67
CA SER A 40 1.20 -11.51 2.27
C SER A 40 0.99 -12.35 3.53
N PRO A 41 0.58 -11.76 4.66
CA PRO A 41 0.23 -12.53 5.84
C PRO A 41 -1.04 -13.39 5.66
N LEU A 42 -1.80 -13.16 4.59
CA LEU A 42 -3.07 -13.83 4.31
C LEU A 42 -2.92 -15.04 3.39
N VAL A 43 -1.75 -15.22 2.76
CA VAL A 43 -1.54 -16.20 1.68
C VAL A 43 -0.43 -17.18 2.06
N LYS A 44 -0.63 -18.46 1.75
CA LYS A 44 0.43 -19.48 1.84
C LYS A 44 1.47 -19.26 0.75
N ASP A 45 2.65 -19.85 0.94
CA ASP A 45 3.79 -19.66 0.07
C ASP A 45 3.55 -20.02 -1.40
N GLY A 46 4.11 -19.18 -2.27
CA GLY A 46 4.24 -19.39 -3.70
C GLY A 46 2.92 -19.46 -4.48
N LEU A 47 3.00 -19.93 -5.73
CA LEU A 47 1.85 -20.01 -6.64
C LEU A 47 0.74 -20.93 -6.12
N ALA A 48 1.08 -21.92 -5.31
CA ALA A 48 0.11 -22.85 -4.74
C ALA A 48 -0.81 -22.12 -3.73
N GLY A 49 -0.24 -21.21 -2.93
CA GLY A 49 -0.99 -20.38 -1.99
C GLY A 49 -1.99 -19.45 -2.69
N LEU A 50 -1.53 -18.73 -3.71
CA LEU A 50 -2.42 -17.87 -4.52
C LEU A 50 -3.53 -18.67 -5.22
N ARG A 51 -3.21 -19.85 -5.75
CA ARG A 51 -4.20 -20.74 -6.37
C ARG A 51 -5.26 -21.18 -5.38
N GLU A 52 -4.84 -21.62 -4.18
CA GLU A 52 -5.74 -22.00 -3.10
C GLU A 52 -6.65 -20.83 -2.71
N LEU A 53 -6.08 -19.62 -2.51
CA LEU A 53 -6.82 -18.42 -2.16
C LEU A 53 -7.98 -18.17 -3.14
N VAL A 54 -7.70 -18.15 -4.44
CA VAL A 54 -8.73 -17.91 -5.49
C VAL A 54 -9.77 -19.02 -5.52
N GLN A 55 -9.37 -20.28 -5.28
CA GLN A 55 -10.29 -21.42 -5.34
C GLN A 55 -11.24 -21.49 -4.14
N VAL A 56 -10.76 -21.13 -2.93
CA VAL A 56 -11.60 -21.19 -1.72
C VAL A 56 -12.53 -19.99 -1.56
N HIS A 57 -12.30 -18.91 -2.33
CA HIS A 57 -13.12 -17.69 -2.31
C HIS A 57 -13.91 -17.53 -3.63
N PRO A 58 -15.09 -18.20 -3.79
CA PRO A 58 -15.85 -18.19 -5.04
C PRO A 58 -16.43 -16.83 -5.42
N GLU A 59 -16.59 -15.92 -4.47
CA GLU A 59 -17.09 -14.55 -4.67
C GLU A 59 -15.97 -13.51 -4.73
N LEU A 60 -14.70 -13.95 -4.77
CA LEU A 60 -13.54 -13.06 -4.83
C LEU A 60 -13.61 -12.15 -6.05
N HIS A 61 -13.53 -10.86 -5.81
CA HIS A 61 -13.48 -9.83 -6.85
C HIS A 61 -12.63 -8.66 -6.39
N HIS A 62 -11.82 -8.12 -7.29
CA HIS A 62 -11.00 -6.93 -7.03
C HIS A 62 -11.40 -5.77 -7.93
N GLU A 63 -11.48 -4.59 -7.34
CA GLU A 63 -11.70 -3.31 -8.02
C GLU A 63 -10.47 -2.42 -7.84
N THR A 64 -9.79 -2.13 -8.95
CA THR A 64 -8.57 -1.30 -8.97
C THR A 64 -8.93 0.19 -9.06
N TYR A 65 -8.34 0.99 -8.20
CA TYR A 65 -8.50 2.45 -8.17
C TYR A 65 -7.25 3.18 -8.68
N ARG A 66 -6.05 2.74 -8.29
CA ARG A 66 -4.78 3.34 -8.71
C ARG A 66 -3.76 2.26 -9.04
N VAL A 67 -2.95 2.52 -10.05
CA VAL A 67 -1.78 1.70 -10.40
C VAL A 67 -0.58 2.62 -10.54
N LEU A 68 0.47 2.35 -9.77
CA LEU A 68 1.74 3.07 -9.82
C LEU A 68 2.84 2.15 -10.34
N GLN A 69 3.79 2.70 -11.10
CA GLN A 69 4.97 1.97 -11.55
C GLN A 69 6.24 2.77 -11.33
N ASP A 70 7.25 2.11 -10.79
CA ASP A 70 8.57 2.67 -10.57
C ASP A 70 9.65 1.61 -10.80
N GLY A 71 10.28 1.68 -11.95
CA GLY A 71 11.21 0.64 -12.38
C GLY A 71 10.55 -0.73 -12.49
N ASP A 72 11.01 -1.66 -11.67
CA ASP A 72 10.54 -3.04 -11.56
C ASP A 72 9.39 -3.23 -10.55
N LEU A 73 9.07 -2.20 -9.77
CA LEU A 73 7.98 -2.23 -8.80
C LEU A 73 6.68 -1.67 -9.38
N VAL A 74 5.58 -2.37 -9.09
CA VAL A 74 4.21 -1.92 -9.42
C VAL A 74 3.34 -2.05 -8.19
N ALA A 75 2.67 -0.94 -7.81
CA ALA A 75 1.71 -0.93 -6.72
C ALA A 75 0.28 -0.76 -7.24
N ILE A 76 -0.64 -1.48 -6.66
CA ILE A 76 -2.08 -1.37 -6.90
C ILE A 76 -2.74 -0.91 -5.60
N HIS A 77 -3.58 0.10 -5.67
CA HIS A 77 -4.49 0.49 -4.59
C HIS A 77 -5.90 0.14 -5.02
N GLY A 78 -6.62 -0.61 -4.18
CA GLY A 78 -7.91 -1.13 -4.57
C GLY A 78 -8.75 -1.71 -3.44
N ARG A 79 -9.79 -2.43 -3.84
CA ARG A 79 -10.75 -3.06 -2.94
C ARG A 79 -10.98 -4.51 -3.34
N PHE A 80 -10.86 -5.41 -2.38
CA PHE A 80 -11.32 -6.79 -2.49
C PHE A 80 -12.71 -6.96 -1.87
N THR A 81 -13.56 -7.74 -2.54
CA THR A 81 -14.82 -8.27 -2.00
C THR A 81 -14.78 -9.80 -2.10
N GLY A 82 -15.47 -10.48 -1.20
CA GLY A 82 -15.50 -11.96 -1.18
C GLY A 82 -14.21 -12.62 -0.69
N LEU A 83 -13.25 -11.85 -0.19
CA LEU A 83 -12.04 -12.36 0.45
C LEU A 83 -12.26 -12.56 1.97
N ASP A 84 -13.06 -11.69 2.58
CA ASP A 84 -13.46 -11.71 3.99
C ASP A 84 -14.97 -11.42 4.09
N ASP A 85 -15.54 -11.48 5.29
CA ASP A 85 -16.96 -11.17 5.58
C ASP A 85 -17.34 -9.74 5.16
N GLN A 86 -16.35 -8.82 5.18
CA GLN A 86 -16.50 -7.43 4.73
C GLN A 86 -15.46 -7.07 3.67
N PRO A 87 -15.72 -6.07 2.82
CA PRO A 87 -14.75 -5.60 1.85
C PRO A 87 -13.43 -5.19 2.53
N LEU A 88 -12.30 -5.55 1.90
CA LEU A 88 -10.96 -5.11 2.31
C LEU A 88 -10.44 -4.06 1.32
N VAL A 89 -9.77 -3.06 1.86
CA VAL A 89 -9.16 -1.96 1.09
C VAL A 89 -7.68 -1.89 1.42
N GLY A 90 -6.85 -1.62 0.43
CA GLY A 90 -5.43 -1.42 0.67
C GLY A 90 -4.58 -1.54 -0.58
N PHE A 91 -3.40 -2.08 -0.41
CA PHE A 91 -2.34 -2.06 -1.40
C PHE A 91 -1.79 -3.44 -1.65
N ASP A 92 -1.55 -3.73 -2.95
CA ASP A 92 -0.73 -4.83 -3.43
C ASP A 92 0.53 -4.23 -4.05
N LEU A 93 1.71 -4.74 -3.72
CA LEU A 93 2.99 -4.36 -4.29
C LEU A 93 3.63 -5.58 -4.96
N TYR A 94 4.03 -5.42 -6.21
CA TYR A 94 4.63 -6.47 -7.02
C TYR A 94 6.02 -6.08 -7.50
N ARG A 95 6.93 -7.05 -7.58
CA ARG A 95 8.20 -6.94 -8.30
C ARG A 95 8.13 -7.75 -9.60
N VAL A 96 8.62 -7.15 -10.67
CA VAL A 96 8.70 -7.78 -11.99
C VAL A 96 10.15 -7.96 -12.39
N ALA A 97 10.52 -9.17 -12.78
CA ALA A 97 11.83 -9.46 -13.39
C ALA A 97 11.65 -10.38 -14.59
N ASP A 98 12.42 -10.15 -15.64
CA ASP A 98 12.43 -10.95 -16.88
C ASP A 98 11.03 -11.16 -17.51
N GLY A 99 10.13 -10.16 -17.32
CA GLY A 99 8.76 -10.20 -17.85
C GLY A 99 7.80 -11.10 -17.08
N LEU A 100 8.13 -11.44 -15.83
CA LEU A 100 7.30 -12.21 -14.88
C LEU A 100 7.23 -11.51 -13.53
N ILE A 101 6.14 -11.73 -12.81
CA ILE A 101 5.99 -11.33 -11.41
C ILE A 101 6.78 -12.31 -10.55
N VAL A 102 7.73 -11.80 -9.77
CA VAL A 102 8.65 -12.62 -8.97
C VAL A 102 8.39 -12.52 -7.46
N GLU A 103 7.70 -11.46 -7.01
CA GLU A 103 7.54 -11.16 -5.58
C GLU A 103 6.30 -10.30 -5.36
N HIS A 104 5.62 -10.50 -4.21
CA HIS A 104 4.41 -9.78 -3.83
C HIS A 104 4.36 -9.49 -2.35
N TRP A 105 3.90 -8.29 -2.01
CA TRP A 105 3.55 -7.81 -0.66
C TRP A 105 2.17 -7.20 -0.69
N ASP A 106 1.43 -7.26 0.40
CA ASP A 106 0.17 -6.56 0.55
C ASP A 106 -0.03 -5.94 1.94
N GLY A 107 -1.00 -5.03 2.01
CA GLY A 107 -1.53 -4.50 3.25
C GLY A 107 -3.00 -4.18 3.04
N LEU A 108 -3.87 -5.03 3.60
CA LEU A 108 -5.32 -4.95 3.43
C LEU A 108 -6.00 -4.74 4.79
N VAL A 109 -6.89 -3.76 4.86
CA VAL A 109 -7.68 -3.43 6.06
C VAL A 109 -9.17 -3.43 5.75
N PRO A 110 -10.05 -3.69 6.74
CA PRO A 110 -11.48 -3.59 6.54
C PRO A 110 -11.90 -2.21 6.03
N GLN A 111 -12.82 -2.20 5.05
CA GLN A 111 -13.40 -0.96 4.56
C GLN A 111 -14.24 -0.30 5.65
N SER A 112 -13.94 0.96 5.95
CA SER A 112 -14.65 1.76 6.94
C SER A 112 -15.65 2.74 6.31
N ALA A 113 -16.55 3.26 7.13
CA ALA A 113 -17.36 4.43 6.77
C ALA A 113 -16.46 5.65 6.50
N PRO A 114 -16.93 6.65 5.76
CA PRO A 114 -16.19 7.89 5.56
C PRO A 114 -15.76 8.52 6.89
N ASN A 115 -14.55 9.09 6.92
CA ASN A 115 -14.04 9.80 8.09
C ASN A 115 -14.83 11.08 8.40
N ALA A 116 -14.44 11.79 9.45
CA ALA A 116 -15.12 13.01 9.90
C ALA A 116 -15.13 14.15 8.84
N SER A 117 -14.24 14.11 7.85
CA SER A 117 -14.20 15.03 6.70
C SER A 117 -15.01 14.53 5.49
N GLY A 118 -15.70 13.39 5.63
CA GLY A 118 -16.51 12.79 4.56
C GLY A 118 -15.71 12.05 3.50
N ARG A 119 -14.42 11.72 3.76
CA ARG A 119 -13.55 11.01 2.81
C ARG A 119 -13.57 9.51 3.06
N THR A 120 -13.49 8.76 1.97
CA THR A 120 -13.35 7.31 2.01
C THR A 120 -11.89 6.90 1.79
N GLN A 121 -11.56 5.65 2.11
CA GLN A 121 -10.23 5.07 1.86
C GLN A 121 -9.87 4.96 0.37
N LEU A 122 -10.80 5.22 -0.56
CA LEU A 122 -10.64 4.98 -1.99
C LEU A 122 -10.80 6.21 -2.88
N ASP A 123 -11.53 7.25 -2.42
CA ASP A 123 -11.79 8.44 -3.23
C ASP A 123 -10.52 9.29 -3.48
N GLY A 124 -10.69 10.44 -4.14
CA GLY A 124 -9.60 11.32 -4.55
C GLY A 124 -9.04 11.01 -5.93
N PRO A 125 -7.96 11.71 -6.35
CA PRO A 125 -7.36 11.56 -7.69
C PRO A 125 -6.83 10.16 -7.94
N THR A 126 -7.02 9.64 -9.14
CA THR A 126 -6.56 8.30 -9.55
C THR A 126 -5.43 8.36 -10.59
N GLU A 127 -5.35 9.44 -11.35
CA GLU A 127 -4.36 9.59 -12.42
C GLU A 127 -3.00 10.00 -11.86
N THR A 128 -1.95 9.30 -12.24
CA THR A 128 -0.57 9.61 -11.79
C THR A 128 -0.06 10.94 -12.36
N GLY A 129 -0.66 11.41 -13.45
CA GLY A 129 -0.22 12.64 -14.14
C GLY A 129 1.12 12.47 -14.86
N HIS A 130 1.55 13.52 -15.54
CA HIS A 130 2.84 13.54 -16.25
C HIS A 130 3.91 14.33 -15.47
N SER A 131 3.95 14.18 -14.15
CA SER A 131 4.94 14.90 -13.35
C SER A 131 6.35 14.44 -13.70
N HIS A 132 7.17 15.36 -14.22
CA HIS A 132 8.61 15.14 -14.43
C HIS A 132 9.38 15.18 -13.10
N ASP A 133 8.70 15.43 -11.98
CA ASP A 133 9.29 15.65 -10.66
C ASP A 133 9.20 14.44 -9.74
N ARG A 134 8.97 13.22 -10.26
CA ARG A 134 8.77 12.02 -9.43
C ARG A 134 9.91 11.81 -8.41
N GLU A 135 11.16 12.04 -8.80
CA GLU A 135 12.31 11.91 -7.88
C GLU A 135 12.29 12.97 -6.79
N LYS A 136 11.93 14.22 -7.12
CA LYS A 136 11.75 15.27 -6.11
C LYS A 136 10.59 14.95 -5.17
N ASN A 137 9.50 14.38 -5.69
CA ASN A 137 8.36 13.94 -4.88
C ASN A 137 8.76 12.80 -3.94
N ARG A 138 9.55 11.83 -4.43
CA ARG A 138 10.13 10.78 -3.60
C ARG A 138 11.02 11.36 -2.49
N GLU A 139 11.96 12.23 -2.84
CA GLU A 139 12.86 12.87 -1.88
C GLU A 139 12.07 13.65 -0.82
N LEU A 140 11.04 14.40 -1.24
CA LEU A 140 10.18 15.14 -0.32
C LEU A 140 9.48 14.20 0.68
N VAL A 141 8.85 13.14 0.17
CA VAL A 141 8.10 12.18 1.01
C VAL A 141 9.04 11.42 1.93
N VAL A 142 10.18 10.92 1.43
CA VAL A 142 11.16 10.20 2.25
C VAL A 142 11.75 11.10 3.33
N ASN A 143 12.07 12.36 3.02
CA ASN A 143 12.55 13.32 4.01
C ASN A 143 11.48 13.64 5.06
N PHE A 144 10.25 13.90 4.63
CA PHE A 144 9.10 14.09 5.52
C PHE A 144 8.93 12.89 6.45
N PHE A 145 8.87 11.68 5.88
CA PHE A 145 8.69 10.44 6.61
C PHE A 145 9.80 10.21 7.63
N THR A 146 11.06 10.42 7.24
CA THR A 146 12.20 10.26 8.13
C THR A 146 12.15 11.25 9.28
N ARG A 147 12.00 12.54 8.97
CA ARG A 147 12.03 13.60 10.00
C ARG A 147 10.82 13.58 10.92
N ALA A 148 9.62 13.52 10.34
CA ALA A 148 8.41 13.69 11.10
C ALA A 148 7.93 12.38 11.76
N LEU A 149 8.07 11.23 11.10
CA LEU A 149 7.52 9.96 11.57
C LEU A 149 8.56 9.07 12.23
N ILE A 150 9.71 8.79 11.57
CA ILE A 150 10.75 7.94 12.18
C ILE A 150 11.45 8.65 13.35
N GLU A 151 11.87 9.89 13.16
CA GLU A 151 12.55 10.68 14.21
C GLU A 151 11.56 11.33 15.19
N GLY A 152 10.25 11.32 14.89
CA GLY A 152 9.19 11.80 15.77
C GLY A 152 9.07 13.32 15.90
N HIS A 153 9.60 14.10 14.97
CA HIS A 153 9.52 15.57 14.95
C HIS A 153 8.15 16.03 14.41
N TYR A 154 7.06 15.74 15.15
CA TYR A 154 5.69 16.07 14.73
C TYR A 154 5.44 17.58 14.53
N ASP A 155 6.22 18.45 15.15
CA ASP A 155 6.20 19.89 14.96
C ASP A 155 6.69 20.33 13.57
N GLU A 156 7.46 19.49 12.88
CA GLU A 156 7.93 19.74 11.51
C GLU A 156 6.92 19.38 10.41
N PHE A 157 5.79 18.72 10.72
CA PHE A 157 4.76 18.34 9.72
C PHE A 157 4.34 19.51 8.82
N GLY A 158 4.17 20.70 9.40
CA GLY A 158 3.77 21.90 8.67
C GLY A 158 4.79 22.38 7.63
N ASN A 159 6.04 21.94 7.71
CA ASN A 159 7.08 22.27 6.73
C ASN A 159 6.92 21.48 5.42
N TYR A 160 6.24 20.33 5.47
CA TYR A 160 6.10 19.37 4.37
C TYR A 160 4.68 19.32 3.79
N THR A 161 3.66 19.61 4.60
CA THR A 161 2.26 19.46 4.22
C THR A 161 1.60 20.80 3.89
N ASN A 162 0.50 20.76 3.16
CA ASN A 162 -0.22 21.97 2.74
C ASN A 162 -1.23 22.51 3.79
N GLY A 163 -0.96 22.28 5.08
CA GLY A 163 -1.70 22.83 6.20
C GLY A 163 -3.14 22.31 6.31
N GLU A 164 -4.11 23.20 6.41
CA GLU A 164 -5.54 22.83 6.53
C GLU A 164 -6.08 22.09 5.29
N LYS A 165 -5.40 22.21 4.15
CA LYS A 165 -5.80 21.52 2.90
C LYS A 165 -5.27 20.10 2.80
N PHE A 166 -4.47 19.64 3.78
CA PHE A 166 -3.97 18.27 3.82
C PHE A 166 -5.13 17.29 3.99
N ARG A 167 -5.38 16.46 3.00
CA ARG A 167 -6.50 15.52 2.96
C ARG A 167 -6.12 14.18 3.54
N GLN A 168 -7.02 13.63 4.36
CA GLN A 168 -6.87 12.34 5.00
C GLN A 168 -7.91 11.35 4.52
N HIS A 169 -7.45 10.16 4.12
CA HIS A 169 -8.30 9.04 3.79
C HIS A 169 -8.25 7.92 4.83
N SER A 170 -7.42 8.09 5.87
CA SER A 170 -7.49 7.27 7.09
C SER A 170 -8.85 7.44 7.75
N PRO A 171 -9.50 6.34 8.17
CA PRO A 171 -10.85 6.41 8.78
C PRO A 171 -10.92 7.24 10.06
N ASP A 172 -9.83 7.25 10.81
CA ASP A 172 -9.81 7.84 12.17
C ASP A 172 -9.36 9.30 12.20
N ILE A 173 -8.88 9.85 11.07
CA ILE A 173 -8.24 11.16 11.04
C ILE A 173 -9.00 12.11 10.10
N PRO A 174 -9.46 13.28 10.57
CA PRO A 174 -10.00 14.30 9.69
C PRO A 174 -8.92 15.04 8.91
N ASP A 175 -9.32 15.81 7.90
CA ASP A 175 -8.43 16.67 7.12
C ASP A 175 -7.66 17.67 7.99
N GLY A 176 -6.47 18.05 7.52
CA GLY A 176 -5.64 19.09 8.08
C GLY A 176 -4.44 18.57 8.88
N THR A 177 -3.31 19.22 8.68
CA THR A 177 -2.05 18.90 9.35
C THR A 177 -2.19 18.93 10.89
N ALA A 178 -2.90 19.92 11.43
CA ALA A 178 -3.12 20.03 12.86
C ALA A 178 -3.89 18.84 13.45
N ALA A 179 -4.87 18.32 12.70
CA ALA A 179 -5.65 17.15 13.12
C ALA A 179 -4.78 15.88 13.18
N VAL A 180 -3.91 15.68 12.20
CA VAL A 180 -2.96 14.55 12.18
C VAL A 180 -2.01 14.63 13.38
N ILE A 181 -1.42 15.80 13.61
CA ILE A 181 -0.50 16.01 14.76
C ILE A 181 -1.22 15.75 16.09
N ALA A 182 -2.46 16.22 16.22
CA ALA A 182 -3.25 16.01 17.44
C ALA A 182 -3.55 14.52 17.65
N PHE A 183 -3.94 13.80 16.59
CA PHE A 183 -4.20 12.37 16.63
C PHE A 183 -2.95 11.55 17.03
N LEU A 184 -1.79 11.82 16.40
CA LEU A 184 -0.54 11.12 16.72
C LEU A 184 -0.10 11.37 18.17
N LYS A 185 -0.24 12.62 18.67
CA LYS A 185 0.05 12.96 20.06
C LYS A 185 -0.90 12.25 21.01
N GLN A 186 -2.20 12.23 20.72
CA GLN A 186 -3.18 11.52 21.52
C GLN A 186 -2.85 10.03 21.62
N LEU A 187 -2.58 9.36 20.50
CA LEU A 187 -2.19 7.93 20.51
C LEU A 187 -0.95 7.68 21.36
N ARG A 188 0.05 8.55 21.27
CA ARG A 188 1.26 8.46 22.09
C ARG A 188 0.93 8.59 23.58
N ASP A 189 0.12 9.58 23.94
CA ASP A 189 -0.25 9.86 25.34
C ASP A 189 -1.10 8.74 25.94
N GLU A 190 -1.85 7.99 25.09
CA GLU A 190 -2.60 6.79 25.45
C GLU A 190 -1.75 5.50 25.49
N GLY A 191 -0.45 5.57 25.20
CA GLY A 191 0.43 4.40 25.10
C GLY A 191 0.22 3.55 23.85
N ARG A 192 -0.49 4.08 22.85
CA ARG A 192 -0.77 3.45 21.54
C ARG A 192 -0.03 4.16 20.40
N GLY A 193 1.05 4.87 20.71
CA GLY A 193 1.82 5.63 19.72
C GLY A 193 2.29 4.75 18.57
N LEU A 194 2.24 5.31 17.36
CA LEU A 194 2.83 4.72 16.19
C LEU A 194 4.34 4.96 16.23
N HIS A 195 5.10 3.90 16.06
CA HIS A 195 6.55 3.96 15.92
C HIS A 195 6.94 3.44 14.56
N TYR A 196 7.53 4.31 13.76
CA TYR A 196 8.09 3.96 12.47
C TYR A 196 9.57 3.63 12.63
N VAL A 197 10.04 2.56 12.00
CA VAL A 197 11.42 2.07 12.12
C VAL A 197 12.17 2.27 10.81
N LYS A 198 11.58 1.84 9.69
CA LYS A 198 12.29 1.79 8.41
C LYS A 198 11.31 1.74 7.24
N ILE A 199 11.65 2.43 6.15
CA ILE A 199 11.04 2.24 4.83
C ILE A 199 11.76 1.10 4.14
N HIS A 200 11.02 0.07 3.70
CA HIS A 200 11.53 -1.06 2.92
C HIS A 200 11.42 -0.80 1.43
N HIS A 201 10.26 -0.28 0.98
CA HIS A 201 10.01 0.00 -0.43
C HIS A 201 9.43 1.40 -0.62
N THR A 202 9.77 2.02 -1.76
CA THR A 202 9.10 3.22 -2.27
C THR A 202 8.74 3.01 -3.73
N VAL A 203 7.54 3.46 -4.12
CA VAL A 203 7.10 3.51 -5.52
C VAL A 203 6.66 4.92 -5.83
N ALA A 204 7.44 5.64 -6.64
CA ALA A 204 7.13 7.01 -7.03
C ALA A 204 6.65 7.04 -8.48
N ASP A 205 5.45 7.57 -8.72
CA ASP A 205 4.87 7.70 -10.05
C ASP A 205 4.05 8.98 -10.19
N GLY A 206 4.55 9.90 -11.00
CA GLY A 206 3.96 11.22 -11.16
C GLY A 206 3.89 11.98 -9.83
N GLN A 207 2.68 12.29 -9.41
CA GLN A 207 2.40 13.01 -8.16
C GLN A 207 2.29 12.09 -6.93
N PHE A 208 2.32 10.77 -7.10
CA PHE A 208 2.15 9.81 -6.02
C PHE A 208 3.47 9.18 -5.59
N VAL A 209 3.60 8.92 -4.29
CA VAL A 209 4.68 8.15 -3.69
C VAL A 209 4.06 7.18 -2.70
N LEU A 210 4.19 5.88 -2.94
CA LEU A 210 3.86 4.85 -1.95
C LEU A 210 5.11 4.57 -1.11
N THR A 211 4.93 4.45 0.20
CA THR A 211 5.91 3.89 1.14
C THR A 211 5.36 2.60 1.72
N HIS A 212 6.19 1.55 1.72
CA HIS A 212 5.97 0.33 2.50
C HIS A 212 7.01 0.31 3.61
N SER A 213 6.55 0.41 4.85
CA SER A 213 7.43 0.61 6.00
C SER A 213 7.09 -0.32 7.16
N GLU A 214 8.08 -0.52 8.03
CA GLU A 214 8.00 -1.30 9.25
C GLU A 214 7.88 -0.39 10.46
N GLY A 215 7.08 -0.81 11.43
CA GLY A 215 6.98 -0.12 12.71
C GLY A 215 6.25 -0.93 13.75
N SER A 216 5.73 -0.24 14.77
CA SER A 216 4.93 -0.87 15.83
C SER A 216 3.84 0.07 16.35
N ILE A 217 2.75 -0.54 16.85
CA ILE A 217 1.70 0.13 17.60
C ILE A 217 1.60 -0.57 18.96
N ALA A 218 1.70 0.19 20.05
CA ALA A 218 1.69 -0.37 21.41
C ALA A 218 2.72 -1.51 21.61
N GLY A 219 3.84 -1.46 20.88
CA GLY A 219 4.91 -2.47 20.94
C GLY A 219 4.70 -3.70 20.04
N ALA A 220 3.53 -3.90 19.43
CA ALA A 220 3.29 -4.97 18.45
C ALA A 220 3.76 -4.51 17.04
N ARG A 221 4.46 -5.40 16.29
CA ARG A 221 4.95 -5.10 14.94
C ARG A 221 3.79 -4.86 13.97
N HIS A 222 3.96 -3.86 13.11
CA HIS A 222 3.01 -3.52 12.04
C HIS A 222 3.72 -3.24 10.74
N SER A 223 3.06 -3.56 9.64
CA SER A 223 3.36 -3.12 8.29
C SER A 223 2.49 -1.92 7.95
N TYR A 224 3.09 -0.89 7.37
CA TYR A 224 2.43 0.34 6.97
C TYR A 224 2.57 0.50 5.47
N PHE A 225 1.46 0.51 4.75
CA PHE A 225 1.37 0.97 3.38
C PHE A 225 0.74 2.35 3.39
N GLU A 226 1.46 3.36 2.90
CA GLU A 226 1.01 4.75 2.92
C GLU A 226 1.26 5.38 1.56
N LEU A 227 0.17 5.81 0.91
CA LEU A 227 0.20 6.48 -0.37
C LEU A 227 0.07 7.98 -0.18
N TRP A 228 1.11 8.69 -0.54
CA TRP A 228 1.24 10.15 -0.44
C TRP A 228 1.03 10.79 -1.80
N ARG A 229 0.20 11.83 -1.89
CA ARG A 229 0.13 12.67 -3.08
C ARG A 229 0.80 14.02 -2.82
N VAL A 230 1.66 14.40 -3.74
CA VAL A 230 2.39 15.68 -3.71
C VAL A 230 1.75 16.65 -4.68
N GLU A 231 1.52 17.86 -4.24
CA GLU A 231 0.98 18.95 -5.05
C GLU A 231 1.73 20.25 -4.72
N ASN A 232 2.24 20.94 -5.74
CA ASN A 232 3.01 22.20 -5.58
C ASN A 232 4.18 22.09 -4.58
N GLY A 233 4.87 20.94 -4.56
CA GLY A 233 6.02 20.70 -3.68
C GLY A 233 5.67 20.48 -2.21
N GLN A 234 4.41 20.14 -1.91
CA GLN A 234 3.94 19.80 -0.57
C GLN A 234 3.14 18.49 -0.57
N VAL A 235 3.19 17.75 0.51
CA VAL A 235 2.34 16.57 0.74
C VAL A 235 0.90 17.07 0.95
N ALA A 236 0.02 16.68 0.05
CA ALA A 236 -1.33 17.20 -0.04
C ALA A 236 -2.41 16.20 0.40
N GLU A 237 -2.10 14.89 0.39
CA GLU A 237 -3.11 13.85 0.60
C GLU A 237 -2.45 12.53 1.02
N LEU A 238 -3.12 11.76 1.88
CA LEU A 238 -2.66 10.46 2.39
C LEU A 238 -3.80 9.44 2.37
N TRP A 239 -3.49 8.23 1.86
CA TRP A 239 -4.23 6.97 2.06
C TRP A 239 -3.32 5.99 2.78
N ASP A 240 -3.87 5.21 3.69
CA ASP A 240 -3.10 4.22 4.46
C ASP A 240 -3.80 2.87 4.60
N ALA A 241 -2.98 1.84 4.80
CA ALA A 241 -3.38 0.53 5.29
C ALA A 241 -2.31 0.05 6.28
N ILE A 242 -2.67 -0.04 7.54
CA ILE A 242 -1.77 -0.42 8.63
C ILE A 242 -2.23 -1.77 9.15
N THR A 243 -1.38 -2.79 8.99
CA THR A 243 -1.71 -4.18 9.32
C THR A 243 -0.76 -4.77 10.35
N PRO A 244 -1.26 -5.58 11.31
CA PRO A 244 -0.38 -6.28 12.23
C PRO A 244 0.50 -7.29 11.48
N VAL A 245 1.77 -7.38 11.87
CA VAL A 245 2.66 -8.45 11.43
C VAL A 245 2.43 -9.66 12.33
N PRO A 246 2.06 -10.83 11.79
CA PRO A 246 1.84 -12.03 12.60
C PRO A 246 3.14 -12.48 13.28
N GLU A 247 3.00 -13.16 14.42
CA GLU A 247 4.11 -13.83 15.07
C GLU A 247 4.66 -14.93 14.15
N ASP A 248 5.97 -15.22 14.22
CA ASP A 248 6.64 -16.21 13.37
C ASP A 248 5.98 -17.60 13.42
N THR A 249 5.39 -17.94 14.56
CA THR A 249 4.64 -19.21 14.75
C THR A 249 3.29 -19.25 14.02
N GLN A 250 2.79 -18.12 13.56
CA GLN A 250 1.53 -17.95 12.82
C GLN A 250 1.77 -17.63 11.35
N ALA A 251 3.03 -17.42 10.95
CA ALA A 251 3.38 -17.11 9.57
C ALA A 251 3.00 -18.26 8.63
N LEU A 252 2.38 -17.91 7.49
CA LEU A 252 1.96 -18.87 6.46
C LEU A 252 3.09 -19.23 5.49
N HIS A 253 4.20 -18.49 5.55
CA HIS A 253 5.40 -18.68 4.72
C HIS A 253 6.67 -18.20 5.46
N PRO A 254 7.89 -18.63 5.04
CA PRO A 254 9.14 -18.30 5.74
C PRO A 254 9.77 -16.97 5.35
N HIS A 255 9.18 -16.22 4.40
CA HIS A 255 9.84 -15.08 3.75
C HIS A 255 9.73 -13.76 4.54
N GLY A 256 8.87 -13.71 5.57
CA GLY A 256 8.56 -12.46 6.29
C GLY A 256 7.61 -11.54 5.50
N ILE A 257 7.30 -10.39 6.08
CA ILE A 257 6.33 -9.43 5.54
C ILE A 257 7.01 -8.25 4.79
N PHE A 258 8.34 -8.15 4.86
CA PHE A 258 9.11 -7.03 4.30
C PHE A 258 10.16 -7.49 3.30
#